data_83c11eb669d121ad9a17bddfdb746d05
#
_entry.id   83c11eb669d121ad9a17bddfdb746d05
#
_cell.length_a   1.000
_cell.length_b   1.000
_cell.length_c   1.000
_cell.angle_alpha   90.00
_cell.angle_beta   90.00
_cell.angle_gamma   90.00
#
_symmetry.space_group_name_H-M   'P 1'
#
loop_
_entity.id
_entity.type
_entity.pdbx_description
1 polymer ?
#
loop_
_entity_poly.entity_id
_entity_poly.type
_entity_poly.pdbx_seq_one_letter_code
_entity_poly.pdbx_strand_id
1 'polypeptide(L)'
;RCAVSELEALGGALLDDIEPDALSPDCLDRLMARLDEEGDAPPPPVRRTAAAGAAAAPGRGEPLLPEPLRSYVGGCVESLRWRPLLPGIRAAEVPLTVGSAQLIRIAGGVAVPQHSHDGMELAMVLQGGFSDRYGHYLRGDVAVGDDTVDHRPVADREGCLCLSVTMGALRLTGPVGRFLNPFLRL
;
A
#
# COMPACT_ATOMS: atom_id res chain seq x y z
N ARG A 1 -4.98 16.81 -12.03
CA ARG A 1 -6.16 17.26 -11.26
C ARG A 1 -7.45 17.21 -12.10
N CYS A 2 -7.43 17.60 -13.39
CA CYS A 2 -8.64 17.55 -14.24
C CYS A 2 -9.23 16.13 -14.36
N ALA A 3 -8.42 15.11 -14.65
CA ALA A 3 -8.91 13.74 -14.85
C ALA A 3 -9.58 13.14 -13.59
N VAL A 4 -9.07 13.43 -12.40
CA VAL A 4 -9.69 12.96 -11.14
C VAL A 4 -11.06 13.61 -10.96
N SER A 5 -11.14 14.93 -11.14
CA SER A 5 -12.40 15.67 -11.03
C SER A 5 -13.44 15.25 -12.08
N GLU A 6 -13.00 14.91 -13.30
CA GLU A 6 -13.88 14.37 -14.35
C GLU A 6 -14.41 12.98 -13.98
N LEU A 7 -13.58 12.11 -13.40
CA LEU A 7 -13.99 10.80 -12.93
C LEU A 7 -14.91 10.87 -11.70
N GLU A 8 -14.66 11.81 -10.79
CA GLU A 8 -15.55 12.07 -9.66
C GLU A 8 -16.92 12.56 -10.13
N ALA A 9 -16.95 13.49 -11.10
CA ALA A 9 -18.21 13.98 -11.69
C ALA A 9 -18.97 12.85 -12.41
N LEU A 10 -18.26 12.01 -13.16
CA LEU A 10 -18.86 10.85 -13.82
C LEU A 10 -19.41 9.85 -12.79
N GLY A 11 -18.64 9.57 -11.73
CA GLY A 11 -19.07 8.70 -10.64
C GLY A 11 -20.31 9.23 -9.93
N GLY A 12 -20.37 10.54 -9.67
CA GLY A 12 -21.55 11.19 -9.11
C GLY A 12 -22.78 11.07 -10.02
N ALA A 13 -22.63 11.32 -11.31
CA ALA A 13 -23.71 11.19 -12.28
C ALA A 13 -24.25 9.74 -12.37
N LEU A 14 -23.38 8.74 -12.29
CA LEU A 14 -23.79 7.33 -12.26
C LEU A 14 -24.55 6.97 -10.99
N LEU A 15 -24.21 7.59 -9.85
CA LEU A 15 -24.95 7.40 -8.58
C LEU A 15 -26.33 8.04 -8.64
N ASP A 16 -26.49 9.18 -9.29
CA ASP A 16 -27.77 9.87 -9.45
C ASP A 16 -28.78 9.07 -10.31
N ASP A 17 -28.29 8.20 -11.21
CA ASP A 17 -29.10 7.32 -12.04
C ASP A 17 -29.57 6.03 -11.32
N ILE A 18 -29.04 5.76 -10.12
CA ILE A 18 -29.42 4.57 -9.33
C ILE A 18 -30.67 4.89 -8.50
N GLU A 19 -31.74 4.10 -8.68
CA GLU A 19 -32.93 4.23 -7.85
C GLU A 19 -32.58 3.93 -6.37
N PRO A 20 -32.81 4.87 -5.43
CA PRO A 20 -32.47 4.66 -4.03
C PRO A 20 -33.28 3.53 -3.39
N ASP A 21 -32.61 2.65 -2.67
CA ASP A 21 -33.28 1.67 -1.82
C ASP A 21 -33.99 2.35 -0.64
N ALA A 22 -35.19 1.87 -0.32
CA ALA A 22 -35.94 2.36 0.83
C ALA A 22 -35.23 1.98 2.13
N LEU A 23 -34.78 2.97 2.87
CA LEU A 23 -34.20 2.76 4.21
C LEU A 23 -35.33 2.61 5.25
N SER A 24 -35.07 1.83 6.32
CA SER A 24 -35.99 1.77 7.46
C SER A 24 -36.14 3.15 8.10
N PRO A 25 -37.35 3.54 8.57
CA PRO A 25 -37.62 4.87 9.12
C PRO A 25 -36.68 5.26 10.28
N ASP A 26 -36.17 4.29 11.02
CA ASP A 26 -35.28 4.41 12.17
C ASP A 26 -33.79 4.30 11.82
N CYS A 27 -33.45 4.17 10.53
CA CYS A 27 -32.06 3.94 10.09
C CYS A 27 -31.12 5.07 10.51
N LEU A 28 -31.57 6.32 10.34
CA LEU A 28 -30.78 7.49 10.72
C LEU A 28 -30.60 7.60 12.24
N ASP A 29 -31.67 7.39 13.00
CA ASP A 29 -31.63 7.47 14.46
C ASP A 29 -30.68 6.42 15.04
N ARG A 30 -30.71 5.19 14.51
CA ARG A 30 -29.77 4.14 14.91
C ARG A 30 -28.34 4.46 14.55
N LEU A 31 -28.09 5.07 13.39
CA LEU A 31 -26.75 5.50 12.99
C LEU A 31 -26.23 6.59 13.92
N MET A 32 -27.06 7.61 14.21
CA MET A 32 -26.69 8.69 15.11
C MET A 32 -26.43 8.19 16.52
N ALA A 33 -27.26 7.30 17.06
CA ALA A 33 -27.04 6.70 18.38
C ALA A 33 -25.69 5.94 18.44
N ARG A 34 -25.32 5.21 17.38
CA ARG A 34 -24.03 4.53 17.32
C ARG A 34 -22.85 5.48 17.29
N LEU A 35 -22.96 6.61 16.60
CA LEU A 35 -21.90 7.64 16.58
C LEU A 35 -21.71 8.28 17.96
N ASP A 36 -22.81 8.46 18.72
CA ASP A 36 -22.73 8.99 20.07
C ASP A 36 -22.13 7.96 21.07
N GLU A 37 -22.32 6.66 20.84
CA GLU A 37 -21.76 5.59 21.66
C GLU A 37 -20.23 5.37 21.39
N GLU A 38 -19.76 5.62 20.18
CA GLU A 38 -18.36 5.44 19.77
C GLU A 38 -17.43 6.59 20.19
N GLY A 39 -17.93 7.59 20.92
CA GLY A 39 -17.25 8.88 21.20
C GLY A 39 -15.93 8.84 21.98
N ASP A 40 -15.38 7.69 22.41
CA ASP A 40 -14.06 7.60 23.08
C ASP A 40 -13.40 6.20 23.00
N ALA A 41 -13.96 5.27 22.27
CA ALA A 41 -13.30 3.98 22.08
C ALA A 41 -12.27 4.09 20.95
N PRO A 42 -11.02 3.61 21.13
CA PRO A 42 -10.13 3.44 20.00
C PRO A 42 -10.88 2.59 18.96
N PRO A 43 -10.80 2.92 17.66
CA PRO A 43 -11.49 2.16 16.64
C PRO A 43 -11.18 0.67 16.89
N PRO A 44 -12.21 -0.19 16.92
CA PRO A 44 -11.97 -1.61 17.07
C PRO A 44 -10.97 -1.99 16.00
N PRO A 45 -9.99 -2.86 16.33
CA PRO A 45 -9.07 -3.34 15.32
C PRO A 45 -9.96 -3.77 14.17
N VAL A 46 -9.76 -3.15 13.00
CA VAL A 46 -10.53 -3.47 11.80
C VAL A 46 -10.45 -4.98 11.69
N ARG A 47 -11.48 -5.65 12.21
CA ARG A 47 -11.67 -7.07 11.98
C ARG A 47 -11.93 -7.12 10.49
N ARG A 48 -10.83 -7.16 9.74
CA ARG A 48 -10.93 -7.67 8.38
C ARG A 48 -11.60 -9.01 8.58
N THR A 49 -12.91 -9.04 8.37
CA THR A 49 -13.51 -10.29 8.03
C THR A 49 -12.60 -10.79 6.95
N ALA A 50 -11.79 -11.77 7.30
CA ALA A 50 -11.19 -12.60 6.31
C ALA A 50 -12.39 -13.12 5.50
N ALA A 51 -12.84 -12.31 4.55
CA ALA A 51 -13.16 -12.88 3.29
C ALA A 51 -11.88 -13.63 2.98
N ALA A 52 -11.91 -14.91 3.29
CA ALA A 52 -10.89 -15.87 2.91
C ALA A 52 -10.94 -16.00 1.39
N GLY A 53 -10.72 -14.88 0.72
CA GLY A 53 -10.11 -14.80 -0.55
C GLY A 53 -8.62 -14.79 -0.23
N ALA A 54 -8.00 -15.97 -0.19
CA ALA A 54 -6.60 -16.08 -0.52
C ALA A 54 -6.42 -15.06 -1.65
N ALA A 55 -5.53 -14.04 -1.45
CA ALA A 55 -5.25 -13.07 -2.49
C ALA A 55 -4.87 -13.92 -3.70
N ALA A 56 -5.84 -14.06 -4.61
CA ALA A 56 -5.69 -14.97 -5.72
C ALA A 56 -4.46 -14.47 -6.45
N ALA A 57 -3.47 -15.31 -6.58
CA ALA A 57 -2.38 -15.05 -7.52
C ALA A 57 -3.05 -14.54 -8.80
N PRO A 58 -2.52 -13.46 -9.42
CA PRO A 58 -3.14 -12.89 -10.61
C PRO A 58 -3.51 -14.04 -11.54
N GLY A 59 -4.78 -14.11 -11.94
CA GLY A 59 -5.27 -15.18 -12.80
C GLY A 59 -4.36 -15.26 -14.02
N ARG A 60 -4.15 -16.43 -14.59
CA ARG A 60 -3.33 -16.60 -15.79
C ARG A 60 -3.87 -15.61 -16.84
N GLY A 61 -3.14 -14.51 -17.08
CA GLY A 61 -3.51 -13.46 -18.03
C GLY A 61 -3.79 -12.08 -17.40
N GLU A 62 -3.99 -11.93 -16.10
CA GLU A 62 -4.07 -10.59 -15.50
C GLU A 62 -2.68 -9.95 -15.43
N PRO A 63 -2.55 -8.72 -15.94
CA PRO A 63 -1.29 -7.99 -15.84
C PRO A 63 -0.94 -7.72 -14.37
N LEU A 64 0.31 -7.99 -14.01
CA LEU A 64 0.81 -7.81 -12.64
C LEU A 64 0.76 -6.34 -12.21
N LEU A 65 0.99 -5.41 -13.15
CA LEU A 65 0.89 -3.98 -12.93
C LEU A 65 -0.49 -3.47 -13.36
N PRO A 66 -1.18 -2.71 -12.50
CA PRO A 66 -2.41 -1.98 -12.88
C PRO A 66 -2.16 -1.07 -14.08
N GLU A 67 -3.21 -0.83 -14.90
CA GLU A 67 -3.10 -0.02 -16.12
C GLU A 67 -2.47 1.37 -15.89
N PRO A 68 -2.88 2.14 -14.87
CA PRO A 68 -2.25 3.44 -14.63
C PRO A 68 -0.75 3.34 -14.40
N LEU A 69 -0.29 2.32 -13.66
CA LEU A 69 1.13 2.13 -13.37
C LEU A 69 1.93 1.68 -14.62
N ARG A 70 1.33 0.88 -15.50
CA ARG A 70 1.97 0.46 -16.76
C ARG A 70 2.33 1.63 -17.66
N SER A 71 1.48 2.65 -17.73
CA SER A 71 1.75 3.85 -18.50
C SER A 71 2.93 4.67 -17.94
N TYR A 72 3.09 4.71 -16.61
CA TYR A 72 4.24 5.37 -15.96
C TYR A 72 5.57 4.64 -16.20
N VAL A 73 5.56 3.31 -16.14
CA VAL A 73 6.80 2.52 -16.28
C VAL A 73 7.12 2.16 -17.74
N GLY A 74 6.22 2.44 -18.66
CA GLY A 74 6.42 2.21 -20.10
C GLY A 74 6.47 0.74 -20.50
N GLY A 75 5.84 -0.17 -19.71
CA GLY A 75 5.85 -1.58 -20.06
C GLY A 75 5.41 -2.53 -18.94
N CYS A 76 5.86 -3.77 -19.06
CA CYS A 76 5.60 -4.82 -18.07
C CYS A 76 6.72 -4.93 -17.04
N VAL A 77 6.47 -5.65 -15.94
CA VAL A 77 7.42 -5.83 -14.82
C VAL A 77 8.76 -6.41 -15.29
N GLU A 78 8.73 -7.27 -16.31
CA GLU A 78 9.91 -7.96 -16.85
C GLU A 78 10.83 -7.01 -17.62
N SER A 79 10.29 -5.94 -18.20
CA SER A 79 11.05 -4.95 -18.98
C SER A 79 11.76 -3.90 -18.10
N LEU A 80 11.48 -3.85 -16.81
CA LEU A 80 12.01 -2.84 -15.91
C LEU A 80 13.49 -3.08 -15.58
N ARG A 81 14.22 -1.98 -15.35
CA ARG A 81 15.61 -2.03 -14.92
C ARG A 81 15.71 -2.24 -13.41
N TRP A 82 15.77 -3.50 -13.01
CA TRP A 82 15.90 -3.89 -11.61
C TRP A 82 17.34 -3.74 -11.11
N ARG A 83 17.55 -2.92 -10.09
CA ARG A 83 18.82 -2.80 -9.36
C ARG A 83 18.74 -3.55 -8.02
N PRO A 84 19.81 -4.25 -7.60
CA PRO A 84 19.85 -4.82 -6.27
C PRO A 84 19.97 -3.70 -5.22
N LEU A 85 19.17 -3.78 -4.16
CA LEU A 85 19.30 -2.91 -2.97
C LEU A 85 20.01 -3.65 -1.84
N LEU A 86 19.54 -4.85 -1.54
CA LEU A 86 20.06 -5.74 -0.50
C LEU A 86 19.94 -7.19 -0.98
N PRO A 87 20.60 -8.16 -0.31
CA PRO A 87 20.39 -9.58 -0.61
C PRO A 87 18.88 -9.93 -0.54
N GLY A 88 18.34 -10.43 -1.65
CA GLY A 88 16.92 -10.78 -1.78
C GLY A 88 15.96 -9.59 -1.98
N ILE A 89 16.46 -8.34 -2.08
CA ILE A 89 15.65 -7.14 -2.34
C ILE A 89 16.16 -6.42 -3.58
N ARG A 90 15.24 -6.14 -4.51
CA ARG A 90 15.54 -5.40 -5.75
C ARG A 90 14.51 -4.29 -5.93
N ALA A 91 14.93 -3.19 -6.52
CA ALA A 91 14.06 -2.07 -6.86
C ALA A 91 14.18 -1.67 -8.33
N ALA A 92 13.07 -1.15 -8.85
CA ALA A 92 13.00 -0.48 -10.14
C ALA A 92 12.33 0.88 -9.96
N GLU A 93 12.94 1.92 -10.48
CA GLU A 93 12.41 3.29 -10.36
C GLU A 93 11.16 3.47 -11.23
N VAL A 94 10.19 4.18 -10.67
CA VAL A 94 9.01 4.68 -11.37
C VAL A 94 9.18 6.19 -11.52
N PRO A 95 9.24 6.73 -12.75
CA PRO A 95 9.49 8.14 -12.95
C PRO A 95 8.33 8.99 -12.39
N LEU A 96 8.62 9.87 -11.46
CA LEU A 96 7.69 10.87 -10.93
C LEU A 96 8.26 12.27 -11.06
N THR A 97 7.39 13.28 -11.09
CA THR A 97 7.79 14.70 -11.11
C THR A 97 8.10 15.23 -9.72
N VAL A 98 7.52 14.65 -8.66
CA VAL A 98 7.70 15.04 -7.26
C VAL A 98 7.70 13.78 -6.40
N GLY A 99 8.59 13.73 -5.42
CA GLY A 99 8.77 12.55 -4.56
C GLY A 99 9.57 11.44 -5.24
N SER A 100 9.59 10.28 -4.63
CA SER A 100 10.22 9.07 -5.15
C SER A 100 9.21 7.94 -5.21
N ALA A 101 9.18 7.20 -6.32
CA ALA A 101 8.41 5.98 -6.42
C ALA A 101 9.28 4.84 -6.96
N GLN A 102 9.11 3.67 -6.37
CA GLN A 102 9.85 2.47 -6.73
C GLN A 102 8.96 1.25 -6.67
N LEU A 103 9.14 0.35 -7.62
CA LEU A 103 8.70 -1.02 -7.47
C LEU A 103 9.76 -1.78 -6.68
N ILE A 104 9.36 -2.39 -5.57
CA ILE A 104 10.25 -3.16 -4.70
C ILE A 104 9.84 -4.61 -4.75
N ARG A 105 10.78 -5.48 -5.14
CA ARG A 105 10.62 -6.93 -5.11
C ARG A 105 11.42 -7.52 -3.98
N ILE A 106 10.76 -8.25 -3.09
CA ILE A 106 11.34 -8.89 -1.91
C ILE A 106 11.15 -10.40 -2.06
N ALA A 107 12.23 -11.14 -1.96
CA ALA A 107 12.18 -12.60 -2.01
C ALA A 107 11.46 -13.18 -0.79
N GLY A 108 10.91 -14.38 -0.93
CA GLY A 108 10.14 -15.03 0.12
C GLY A 108 10.94 -15.19 1.43
N GLY A 109 10.33 -14.79 2.55
CA GLY A 109 10.92 -14.84 3.88
C GLY A 109 12.01 -13.78 4.15
N VAL A 110 12.35 -12.94 3.17
CA VAL A 110 13.34 -11.89 3.36
C VAL A 110 12.72 -10.71 4.11
N ALA A 111 13.48 -10.21 5.09
CA ALA A 111 13.10 -9.05 5.86
C ALA A 111 13.74 -7.77 5.31
N VAL A 112 12.97 -6.71 5.19
CA VAL A 112 13.51 -5.36 5.06
C VAL A 112 14.14 -4.97 6.41
N PRO A 113 15.34 -4.38 6.45
CA PRO A 113 15.92 -3.92 7.70
C PRO A 113 14.99 -2.99 8.47
N GLN A 114 15.07 -3.01 9.80
CA GLN A 114 14.25 -2.14 10.65
C GLN A 114 14.50 -0.68 10.31
N HIS A 115 13.43 0.06 10.07
CA HIS A 115 13.49 1.44 9.58
C HIS A 115 12.27 2.26 9.99
N SER A 116 12.42 3.57 9.89
CA SER A 116 11.39 4.59 10.00
C SER A 116 11.50 5.55 8.80
N HIS A 117 10.63 6.53 8.72
CA HIS A 117 10.51 7.45 7.59
C HIS A 117 10.66 8.90 8.07
N ASP A 118 11.36 9.76 7.32
CA ASP A 118 11.43 11.21 7.60
C ASP A 118 10.28 11.98 6.93
N GLY A 119 9.32 11.27 6.36
CA GLY A 119 8.11 11.77 5.70
C GLY A 119 7.11 10.64 5.51
N MET A 120 6.17 10.83 4.63
CA MET A 120 5.14 9.81 4.34
C MET A 120 5.66 8.78 3.34
N GLU A 121 5.42 7.51 3.62
CA GLU A 121 5.49 6.41 2.66
C GLU A 121 4.13 5.76 2.49
N LEU A 122 3.78 5.45 1.23
CA LEU A 122 2.65 4.60 0.86
C LEU A 122 3.19 3.37 0.16
N ALA A 123 3.01 2.19 0.74
CA ALA A 123 3.43 0.93 0.16
C ALA A 123 2.21 0.08 -0.21
N MET A 124 1.90 0.00 -1.53
CA MET A 124 0.82 -0.82 -2.06
C MET A 124 1.34 -2.19 -2.48
N VAL A 125 0.72 -3.26 -1.99
CA VAL A 125 1.07 -4.63 -2.41
C VAL A 125 0.43 -4.94 -3.76
N LEU A 126 1.26 -5.28 -4.75
CA LEU A 126 0.84 -5.66 -6.11
C LEU A 126 0.80 -7.18 -6.29
N GLN A 127 1.66 -7.92 -5.59
CA GLN A 127 1.71 -9.38 -5.61
C GLN A 127 2.30 -9.92 -4.31
N GLY A 128 1.82 -11.09 -3.87
CA GLY A 128 2.22 -11.71 -2.62
C GLY A 128 1.76 -10.91 -1.41
N GLY A 129 2.60 -10.83 -0.39
CA GLY A 129 2.30 -10.10 0.83
C GLY A 129 3.53 -9.90 1.70
N PHE A 130 3.35 -9.12 2.76
CA PHE A 130 4.32 -8.99 3.83
C PHE A 130 3.63 -8.78 5.18
N SER A 131 4.34 -9.07 6.25
CA SER A 131 3.89 -8.82 7.62
C SER A 131 4.88 -7.95 8.37
N ASP A 132 4.38 -7.11 9.26
CA ASP A 132 5.16 -6.39 10.26
C ASP A 132 4.42 -6.34 11.60
N ARG A 133 4.88 -5.52 12.54
CA ARG A 133 4.24 -5.37 13.86
C ARG A 133 2.85 -4.72 13.81
N TYR A 134 2.48 -4.08 12.72
CA TYR A 134 1.21 -3.36 12.55
C TYR A 134 0.17 -4.19 11.79
N GLY A 135 0.59 -5.22 11.04
CA GLY A 135 -0.36 -6.07 10.34
C GLY A 135 0.25 -7.01 9.31
N HIS A 136 -0.63 -7.68 8.60
CA HIS A 136 -0.34 -8.48 7.42
C HIS A 136 -1.02 -7.84 6.22
N TYR A 137 -0.25 -7.53 5.20
CA TYR A 137 -0.68 -6.81 4.01
C TYR A 137 -0.60 -7.72 2.80
N LEU A 138 -1.70 -7.83 2.07
CA LEU A 138 -1.87 -8.66 0.89
C LEU A 138 -2.13 -7.78 -0.35
N ARG A 139 -2.16 -8.41 -1.53
CA ARG A 139 -2.43 -7.71 -2.80
C ARG A 139 -3.64 -6.78 -2.70
N GLY A 140 -3.45 -5.51 -3.08
CA GLY A 140 -4.42 -4.43 -3.01
C GLY A 140 -4.41 -3.65 -1.70
N ASP A 141 -3.71 -4.12 -0.67
CA ASP A 141 -3.56 -3.38 0.58
C ASP A 141 -2.50 -2.28 0.44
N VAL A 142 -2.70 -1.21 1.20
CA VAL A 142 -1.75 -0.10 1.33
C VAL A 142 -1.32 0.01 2.77
N ALA A 143 -0.01 -0.10 3.01
CA ALA A 143 0.59 0.30 4.28
C ALA A 143 0.99 1.77 4.21
N VAL A 144 0.74 2.50 5.30
CA VAL A 144 1.13 3.91 5.46
C VAL A 144 2.21 3.97 6.52
N GLY A 145 3.34 4.57 6.18
CA GLY A 145 4.47 4.83 7.09
C GLY A 145 4.71 6.32 7.22
N ASP A 146 5.10 6.75 8.42
CA ASP A 146 5.55 8.09 8.73
C ASP A 146 6.65 8.04 9.80
N ASP A 147 7.02 9.16 10.39
CA ASP A 147 8.07 9.26 11.41
C ASP A 147 7.71 8.57 12.74
N THR A 148 6.44 8.24 12.95
CA THR A 148 5.96 7.47 14.12
C THR A 148 6.04 5.97 13.93
N VAL A 149 6.16 5.53 12.66
CA VAL A 149 6.24 4.12 12.28
C VAL A 149 7.70 3.67 12.30
N ASP A 150 8.02 2.72 13.16
CA ASP A 150 9.30 2.00 13.17
C ASP A 150 9.01 0.51 13.01
N HIS A 151 9.34 -0.05 11.85
CA HIS A 151 8.94 -1.39 11.51
C HIS A 151 10.03 -2.21 10.78
N ARG A 152 9.77 -3.51 10.69
CA ARG A 152 10.62 -4.48 10.00
C ARG A 152 9.74 -5.42 9.18
N PRO A 153 9.33 -5.02 7.97
CA PRO A 153 8.52 -5.87 7.11
C PRO A 153 9.24 -7.16 6.72
N VAL A 154 8.52 -8.26 6.69
CA VAL A 154 8.99 -9.58 6.25
C VAL A 154 8.07 -10.08 5.16
N ALA A 155 8.63 -10.34 3.97
CA ALA A 155 7.83 -10.87 2.86
C ALA A 155 7.30 -12.28 3.18
N ASP A 156 6.09 -12.57 2.70
CA ASP A 156 5.51 -13.90 2.78
C ASP A 156 6.36 -14.92 2.00
N ARG A 157 6.02 -16.21 2.14
CA ARG A 157 6.78 -17.31 1.54
C ARG A 157 6.91 -17.17 0.02
N GLU A 158 5.89 -16.67 -0.64
CA GLU A 158 5.85 -16.43 -2.10
C GLU A 158 6.62 -15.16 -2.51
N GLY A 159 7.08 -14.38 -1.55
CA GLY A 159 7.68 -13.06 -1.76
C GLY A 159 6.65 -11.95 -1.83
N CYS A 160 7.13 -10.73 -2.06
CA CYS A 160 6.30 -9.56 -2.20
C CYS A 160 6.79 -8.69 -3.36
N LEU A 161 5.86 -8.16 -4.13
CA LEU A 161 6.06 -7.03 -5.03
C LEU A 161 5.17 -5.89 -4.56
N CYS A 162 5.75 -4.76 -4.23
CA CYS A 162 4.99 -3.56 -3.86
C CYS A 162 5.46 -2.33 -4.65
N LEU A 163 4.54 -1.38 -4.79
CA LEU A 163 4.82 -0.01 -5.19
C LEU A 163 5.00 0.80 -3.91
N SER A 164 6.20 1.34 -3.71
CA SER A 164 6.50 2.28 -2.62
C SER A 164 6.58 3.69 -3.20
N VAL A 165 5.85 4.62 -2.61
CA VAL A 165 5.85 6.06 -2.92
C VAL A 165 6.24 6.80 -1.66
N THR A 166 7.35 7.57 -1.72
CA THR A 166 7.92 8.24 -0.55
C THR A 166 8.03 9.75 -0.77
N MET A 167 7.70 10.48 0.30
CA MET A 167 7.85 11.93 0.40
C MET A 167 8.85 12.24 1.52
N GLY A 168 10.06 11.77 1.39
CA GLY A 168 11.11 11.89 2.40
C GLY A 168 12.12 10.76 2.29
N ALA A 169 13.05 10.69 3.22
CA ALA A 169 14.08 9.66 3.26
C ALA A 169 13.69 8.49 4.18
N LEU A 170 14.10 7.30 3.81
CA LEU A 170 14.06 6.13 4.68
C LEU A 170 15.25 6.18 5.65
N ARG A 171 14.99 5.93 6.93
CA ARG A 171 16.01 5.95 7.98
C ARG A 171 16.08 4.60 8.69
N LEU A 172 17.21 3.92 8.57
CA LEU A 172 17.46 2.67 9.29
C LEU A 172 17.58 2.91 10.79
N THR A 173 16.79 2.22 11.60
CA THR A 173 16.72 2.37 13.06
C THR A 173 17.37 1.22 13.81
N GLY A 174 17.59 0.09 13.14
CA GLY A 174 18.24 -1.09 13.73
C GLY A 174 19.68 -0.81 14.20
N PRO A 175 20.24 -1.63 15.11
CA PRO A 175 21.52 -1.37 15.75
C PRO A 175 22.71 -1.21 14.78
N VAL A 176 22.70 -1.95 13.68
CA VAL A 176 23.72 -1.86 12.62
C VAL A 176 23.32 -0.80 11.59
N GLY A 177 22.04 -0.70 11.28
CA GLY A 177 21.52 0.19 10.23
C GLY A 177 21.80 1.67 10.50
N ARG A 178 21.75 2.08 11.77
CA ARG A 178 22.04 3.47 12.16
C ARG A 178 23.40 3.98 11.69
N PHE A 179 24.41 3.11 11.65
CA PHE A 179 25.75 3.47 11.18
C PHE A 179 25.85 3.57 9.67
N LEU A 180 24.89 3.01 8.94
CA LEU A 180 24.85 3.01 7.48
C LEU A 180 24.09 4.22 6.91
N ASN A 181 23.22 4.87 7.71
CA ASN A 181 22.42 6.01 7.25
C ASN A 181 23.21 7.12 6.53
N PRO A 182 24.41 7.53 6.97
CA PRO A 182 25.17 8.56 6.26
C PRO A 182 25.62 8.16 4.85
N PHE A 183 25.64 6.87 4.56
CA PHE A 183 26.08 6.29 3.29
C PHE A 183 24.92 5.83 2.40
N LEU A 184 23.72 5.74 2.96
CA LEU A 184 22.51 5.33 2.27
C LEU A 184 21.69 6.58 1.93
N ARG A 185 21.73 6.98 0.68
CA ARG A 185 20.74 7.91 0.10
C ARG A 185 19.60 7.06 -0.48
N LEU A 186 18.73 6.59 0.40
CA LEU A 186 17.52 5.85 0.03
C LEU A 186 16.32 6.78 0.05
#